data_493062a73e1991fbedcf77c96d273e7e
#
_entry.id   493062a73e1991fbedcf77c96d273e7e
#
_cell.length_a   1.000
_cell.length_b   1.000
_cell.length_c   1.000
_cell.angle_alpha   90.00
_cell.angle_beta   90.00
_cell.angle_gamma   90.00
#
_symmetry.space_group_name_H-M   'P 1'
#
loop_
_entity.id
_entity.type
_entity.pdbx_description
1 polymer ?
#
loop_
_entity_poly.entity_id
_entity_poly.type
_entity_poly.pdbx_seq_one_letter_code
_entity_poly.pdbx_strand_id
1 'polypeptide(L)'
;MKLRSVILPVVRMGLISLILVMGCISCNTIYTDQSDCPRGVSLMFNYNYNMEYTNSFPAKVHCVSVYVFDESGQFIGRYDETSDVLKDENYRMTLDLDAGRYTLLAYGGLACPENSFDITSYQTKASATHINDMEVNLRHNDFKSDKKLHDLFYGVEEVEVPRRDEYVKDTLYMMKNTNNIRLVLQQANGKSLEADDFVFTITDDNSCMDETNAVVSRGMVTYSPWTTGEAAVGTAEDGETPISVAFAELSTSRL
;
A
#
# COMPACT_ATOMS: atom_id res chain seq x y z
N MET A 1 -44.72 -71.40 37.35
CA MET A 1 -43.29 -71.05 37.49
C MET A 1 -42.58 -70.97 36.13
N LYS A 2 -43.19 -70.40 35.08
CA LYS A 2 -42.62 -70.25 33.73
C LYS A 2 -42.51 -68.82 33.20
N LEU A 3 -42.94 -67.80 33.94
CA LEU A 3 -42.94 -66.42 33.48
C LEU A 3 -41.63 -65.67 33.73
N ARG A 4 -40.80 -66.09 34.68
CA ARG A 4 -39.50 -65.44 35.01
C ARG A 4 -38.36 -65.75 34.01
N SER A 5 -38.46 -66.84 33.25
CA SER A 5 -37.41 -67.25 32.35
C SER A 5 -37.41 -66.54 30.98
N VAL A 6 -38.54 -65.91 30.60
CA VAL A 6 -38.69 -65.19 29.31
C VAL A 6 -38.42 -63.70 29.45
N ILE A 7 -38.73 -63.17 30.63
CA ILE A 7 -38.58 -61.73 30.88
C ILE A 7 -37.10 -61.27 30.95
N LEU A 8 -36.23 -62.12 31.51
CA LEU A 8 -34.80 -61.84 31.69
C LEU A 8 -34.02 -61.62 30.36
N PRO A 9 -34.21 -62.50 29.32
CA PRO A 9 -33.52 -62.28 28.05
C PRO A 9 -34.09 -61.10 27.23
N VAL A 10 -35.39 -60.83 27.32
CA VAL A 10 -36.02 -59.69 26.62
C VAL A 10 -35.55 -58.35 27.19
N VAL A 11 -35.48 -58.24 28.53
CA VAL A 11 -34.94 -57.04 29.19
C VAL A 11 -33.46 -56.83 28.89
N ARG A 12 -32.65 -57.92 28.86
CA ARG A 12 -31.23 -57.83 28.44
C ARG A 12 -31.05 -57.42 26.99
N MET A 13 -31.85 -57.94 26.07
CA MET A 13 -31.81 -57.55 24.65
C MET A 13 -32.26 -56.09 24.46
N GLY A 14 -33.28 -55.62 25.19
CA GLY A 14 -33.73 -54.23 25.18
C GLY A 14 -32.65 -53.27 25.73
N LEU A 15 -31.94 -53.64 26.81
CA LEU A 15 -30.87 -52.82 27.38
C LEU A 15 -29.64 -52.72 26.44
N ILE A 16 -29.28 -53.82 25.76
CA ILE A 16 -28.17 -53.84 24.79
C ILE A 16 -28.53 -53.01 23.55
N SER A 17 -29.77 -53.07 23.07
CA SER A 17 -30.25 -52.25 21.95
C SER A 17 -30.26 -50.76 22.29
N LEU A 18 -30.63 -50.38 23.52
CA LEU A 18 -30.63 -49.00 23.99
C LEU A 18 -29.21 -48.44 24.11
N ILE A 19 -28.24 -49.21 24.54
CA ILE A 19 -26.82 -48.85 24.63
C ILE A 19 -26.22 -48.64 23.22
N LEU A 20 -26.59 -49.52 22.25
CA LEU A 20 -26.13 -49.39 20.85
C LEU A 20 -26.69 -48.11 20.18
N VAL A 21 -27.94 -47.74 20.48
CA VAL A 21 -28.56 -46.51 19.92
C VAL A 21 -27.96 -45.22 20.54
N MET A 22 -27.60 -45.25 21.82
CA MET A 22 -26.91 -44.12 22.47
C MET A 22 -25.47 -43.95 21.98
N GLY A 23 -24.78 -44.99 21.50
CA GLY A 23 -23.42 -44.89 20.94
C GLY A 23 -23.34 -44.20 19.58
N CYS A 24 -24.46 -44.08 18.84
CA CYS A 24 -24.49 -43.46 17.53
C CYS A 24 -24.78 -41.94 17.54
N ILE A 25 -25.12 -41.38 18.70
CA ILE A 25 -25.45 -39.94 18.82
C ILE A 25 -24.21 -39.10 19.23
N SER A 26 -23.09 -39.74 19.56
CA SER A 26 -21.89 -39.10 20.08
C SER A 26 -20.91 -38.59 19.01
N CYS A 27 -21.23 -38.69 17.71
CA CYS A 27 -20.28 -38.31 16.65
C CYS A 27 -20.58 -36.97 15.94
N ASN A 28 -21.60 -36.23 16.40
CA ASN A 28 -21.99 -34.99 15.69
C ASN A 28 -21.64 -33.69 16.40
N THR A 29 -20.80 -33.73 17.45
CA THR A 29 -20.49 -32.47 18.22
C THR A 29 -19.01 -32.10 18.21
N ILE A 30 -18.22 -32.61 17.25
CA ILE A 30 -16.84 -32.16 17.06
C ILE A 30 -16.65 -31.63 15.61
N TYR A 31 -17.63 -30.93 15.10
CA TYR A 31 -17.39 -29.93 14.10
C TYR A 31 -17.52 -28.60 14.83
N THR A 32 -16.52 -28.23 15.62
CA THR A 32 -16.23 -26.82 15.85
C THR A 32 -16.05 -26.22 14.48
N ASP A 33 -16.86 -25.25 14.18
CA ASP A 33 -16.79 -24.44 12.99
C ASP A 33 -15.33 -24.03 12.77
N GLN A 34 -14.64 -24.65 11.81
CA GLN A 34 -13.25 -24.34 11.49
C GLN A 34 -13.12 -23.08 10.66
N SER A 35 -14.25 -22.35 10.46
CA SER A 35 -14.29 -21.11 9.70
C SER A 35 -13.62 -19.94 10.40
N ASP A 36 -13.35 -20.03 11.72
CA ASP A 36 -12.83 -18.93 12.54
C ASP A 36 -11.38 -19.12 13.01
N CYS A 37 -10.62 -20.05 12.44
CA CYS A 37 -9.22 -20.15 12.80
C CYS A 37 -8.44 -18.96 12.20
N PRO A 38 -7.88 -18.07 13.02
CA PRO A 38 -7.21 -16.86 12.55
C PRO A 38 -5.97 -17.24 11.74
N ARG A 39 -6.00 -16.96 10.45
CA ARG A 39 -4.88 -17.16 9.53
C ARG A 39 -4.76 -16.03 8.54
N GLY A 40 -3.59 -15.85 7.99
CA GLY A 40 -3.34 -14.81 7.01
C GLY A 40 -1.94 -14.24 7.13
N VAL A 41 -1.82 -12.93 6.97
CA VAL A 41 -0.55 -12.21 6.98
C VAL A 41 -0.57 -11.09 8.03
N SER A 42 0.49 -11.03 8.83
CA SER A 42 0.78 -9.90 9.71
C SER A 42 1.90 -9.08 9.05
N LEU A 43 1.51 -8.06 8.27
CA LEU A 43 2.36 -7.30 7.37
C LEU A 43 2.94 -6.06 8.04
N MET A 44 4.26 -5.95 8.05
CA MET A 44 4.99 -4.73 8.42
C MET A 44 5.35 -3.96 7.16
N PHE A 45 5.42 -2.64 7.26
CA PHE A 45 5.89 -1.79 6.17
C PHE A 45 7.26 -1.21 6.47
N ASN A 46 8.10 -1.15 5.45
CA ASN A 46 9.44 -0.60 5.58
C ASN A 46 9.76 0.33 4.40
N TYR A 47 10.11 1.58 4.72
CA TYR A 47 10.61 2.55 3.74
C TYR A 47 12.04 2.96 4.15
N ASN A 48 13.02 2.13 3.78
CA ASN A 48 14.45 2.39 3.99
C ASN A 48 15.21 2.76 2.72
N TYR A 49 14.53 2.74 1.57
CA TYR A 49 15.07 3.25 0.31
C TYR A 49 14.99 4.78 0.29
N ASN A 50 15.75 5.41 1.18
CA ASN A 50 15.85 6.83 1.38
C ASN A 50 17.30 7.22 1.74
N MET A 51 17.62 8.51 1.77
CA MET A 51 18.99 9.00 2.05
C MET A 51 19.41 8.82 3.52
N GLU A 52 18.49 8.53 4.41
CA GLU A 52 18.75 8.34 5.85
C GLU A 52 19.07 6.87 6.17
N TYR A 53 18.85 5.95 5.23
CA TYR A 53 19.06 4.49 5.37
C TYR A 53 18.37 3.87 6.60
N THR A 54 17.26 4.46 7.02
CA THR A 54 16.44 4.02 8.13
C THR A 54 14.98 3.85 7.69
N ASN A 55 14.20 3.05 8.46
CA ASN A 55 12.78 2.92 8.18
C ASN A 55 12.05 4.24 8.48
N SER A 56 11.75 4.99 7.44
CA SER A 56 11.02 6.25 7.54
C SER A 56 9.51 6.10 7.29
N PHE A 57 8.98 4.86 7.17
CA PHE A 57 7.56 4.63 6.93
C PHE A 57 6.68 5.33 7.97
N PRO A 58 6.90 5.20 9.30
CA PRO A 58 6.03 5.83 10.30
C PRO A 58 6.01 7.35 10.24
N ALA A 59 7.07 7.96 9.73
CA ALA A 59 7.21 9.41 9.64
C ALA A 59 6.69 10.00 8.32
N LYS A 60 6.58 9.19 7.27
CA LYS A 60 6.33 9.67 5.90
C LYS A 60 5.03 9.15 5.29
N VAL A 61 4.52 7.99 5.71
CA VAL A 61 3.32 7.38 5.14
C VAL A 61 2.15 7.54 6.11
N HIS A 62 1.16 8.34 5.71
CA HIS A 62 0.01 8.69 6.56
C HIS A 62 -1.26 7.92 6.21
N CYS A 63 -1.24 7.20 5.12
CA CYS A 63 -2.28 6.27 4.71
C CYS A 63 -1.66 5.21 3.80
N VAL A 64 -2.15 3.97 3.88
CA VAL A 64 -1.70 2.87 3.05
C VAL A 64 -2.89 2.02 2.61
N SER A 65 -2.86 1.56 1.35
CA SER A 65 -3.78 0.57 0.79
C SER A 65 -2.98 -0.65 0.37
N VAL A 66 -3.43 -1.83 0.76
CA VAL A 66 -2.88 -3.11 0.30
C VAL A 66 -3.95 -3.81 -0.54
N TYR A 67 -3.63 -4.06 -1.80
CA TYR A 67 -4.44 -4.83 -2.74
C TYR A 67 -3.90 -6.25 -2.76
N VAL A 68 -4.79 -7.23 -2.56
CA VAL A 68 -4.44 -8.64 -2.49
C VAL A 68 -4.91 -9.34 -3.76
N PHE A 69 -3.99 -10.06 -4.38
CA PHE A 69 -4.25 -10.87 -5.57
C PHE A 69 -3.87 -12.33 -5.29
N ASP A 70 -4.63 -13.27 -5.83
CA ASP A 70 -4.31 -14.70 -5.74
C ASP A 70 -3.18 -15.12 -6.70
N GLU A 71 -2.79 -16.40 -6.66
CA GLU A 71 -1.75 -16.98 -7.52
C GLU A 71 -2.04 -16.82 -9.03
N SER A 72 -3.30 -16.67 -9.42
CA SER A 72 -3.70 -16.40 -10.80
C SER A 72 -3.71 -14.93 -11.18
N GLY A 73 -3.38 -14.04 -10.24
CA GLY A 73 -3.41 -12.60 -10.41
C GLY A 73 -4.81 -11.97 -10.27
N GLN A 74 -5.82 -12.72 -9.81
CA GLN A 74 -7.17 -12.20 -9.59
C GLN A 74 -7.26 -11.44 -8.28
N PHE A 75 -7.97 -10.32 -8.29
CA PHE A 75 -8.20 -9.49 -7.12
C PHE A 75 -9.06 -10.21 -6.07
N ILE A 76 -8.55 -10.29 -4.85
CA ILE A 76 -9.21 -10.92 -3.69
C ILE A 76 -9.81 -9.86 -2.77
N GLY A 77 -9.07 -8.79 -2.48
CA GLY A 77 -9.52 -7.79 -1.54
C GLY A 77 -8.58 -6.59 -1.41
N ARG A 78 -9.06 -5.59 -0.66
CA ARG A 78 -8.30 -4.39 -0.35
C ARG A 78 -8.40 -4.09 1.14
N TYR A 79 -7.28 -3.74 1.73
CA TYR A 79 -7.15 -3.33 3.13
C TYR A 79 -6.57 -1.92 3.17
N ASP A 80 -7.26 -1.02 3.85
CA ASP A 80 -6.85 0.37 4.00
C ASP A 80 -6.57 0.70 5.46
N GLU A 81 -5.52 1.46 5.71
CA GLU A 81 -5.24 2.09 7.00
C GLU A 81 -4.94 3.58 6.80
N THR A 82 -5.67 4.41 7.53
CA THR A 82 -5.60 5.87 7.39
C THR A 82 -5.48 6.58 8.75
N SER A 83 -5.32 5.81 9.81
CA SER A 83 -5.26 6.34 11.17
C SER A 83 -3.81 6.56 11.64
N ASP A 84 -3.69 7.22 12.78
CA ASP A 84 -2.39 7.51 13.41
C ASP A 84 -1.63 6.27 13.90
N VAL A 85 -2.22 5.08 13.83
CA VAL A 85 -1.51 3.81 14.14
C VAL A 85 -0.32 3.57 13.22
N LEU A 86 -0.33 4.15 12.00
CA LEU A 86 0.79 4.08 11.06
C LEU A 86 2.07 4.77 11.57
N LYS A 87 1.96 5.62 12.59
CA LYS A 87 3.11 6.28 13.25
C LYS A 87 3.84 5.37 14.23
N ASP A 88 3.25 4.20 14.59
CA ASP A 88 3.90 3.20 15.43
C ASP A 88 4.89 2.38 14.59
N GLU A 89 6.17 2.38 14.99
CA GLU A 89 7.23 1.60 14.34
C GLU A 89 6.97 0.08 14.37
N ASN A 90 6.14 -0.40 15.29
CA ASN A 90 5.77 -1.80 15.44
C ASN A 90 4.44 -2.13 14.77
N TYR A 91 3.78 -1.17 14.14
CA TYR A 91 2.51 -1.39 13.46
C TYR A 91 2.60 -2.54 12.45
N ARG A 92 1.59 -3.40 12.47
CA ARG A 92 1.39 -4.47 11.51
C ARG A 92 -0.05 -4.50 11.07
N MET A 93 -0.26 -4.49 9.77
CA MET A 93 -1.58 -4.70 9.18
C MET A 93 -1.90 -6.20 9.18
N THR A 94 -3.06 -6.56 9.70
CA THR A 94 -3.55 -7.94 9.66
C THR A 94 -4.40 -8.14 8.42
N LEU A 95 -4.03 -9.12 7.60
CA LEU A 95 -4.76 -9.52 6.41
C LEU A 95 -5.30 -10.93 6.66
N ASP A 96 -6.62 -11.06 6.81
CA ASP A 96 -7.28 -12.36 6.98
C ASP A 96 -7.39 -13.01 5.60
N LEU A 97 -6.61 -14.07 5.37
CA LEU A 97 -6.49 -14.76 4.09
C LEU A 97 -6.50 -16.28 4.29
N ASP A 98 -7.17 -16.98 3.41
CA ASP A 98 -7.11 -18.44 3.37
C ASP A 98 -5.71 -18.96 3.00
N ALA A 99 -5.49 -20.28 3.18
CA ALA A 99 -4.24 -20.88 2.77
C ALA A 99 -4.06 -20.81 1.25
N GLY A 100 -2.94 -20.23 0.79
CA GLY A 100 -2.67 -20.01 -0.62
C GLY A 100 -1.46 -19.10 -0.83
N ARG A 101 -1.17 -18.80 -2.10
CA ARG A 101 -0.16 -17.82 -2.50
C ARG A 101 -0.83 -16.55 -2.94
N TYR A 102 -0.27 -15.43 -2.53
CA TYR A 102 -0.81 -14.11 -2.81
C TYR A 102 0.27 -13.12 -3.21
N THR A 103 -0.09 -12.19 -4.08
CA THR A 103 0.69 -11.00 -4.34
C THR A 103 0.03 -9.82 -3.61
N LEU A 104 0.79 -9.16 -2.75
CA LEU A 104 0.38 -7.99 -2.00
C LEU A 104 0.95 -6.76 -2.69
N LEU A 105 0.09 -5.92 -3.25
CA LEU A 105 0.47 -4.68 -3.91
C LEU A 105 0.06 -3.51 -3.02
N ALA A 106 1.04 -2.75 -2.52
CA ALA A 106 0.80 -1.68 -1.55
C ALA A 106 1.07 -0.29 -2.15
N TYR A 107 0.16 0.64 -1.84
CA TYR A 107 0.34 2.05 -2.15
C TYR A 107 0.16 2.90 -0.90
N GLY A 108 1.18 3.69 -0.54
CA GLY A 108 1.07 4.76 0.44
C GLY A 108 0.73 6.08 -0.25
N GLY A 109 -0.19 6.85 0.34
CA GLY A 109 -0.61 8.15 -0.20
C GLY A 109 -1.94 8.12 -0.96
N LEU A 110 -2.35 7.01 -1.58
CA LEU A 110 -3.57 6.94 -2.40
C LEU A 110 -4.87 7.00 -1.58
N ALA A 111 -4.90 6.38 -0.40
CA ALA A 111 -6.08 6.39 0.46
C ALA A 111 -6.21 7.69 1.29
N CYS A 112 -5.22 8.57 1.23
CA CYS A 112 -5.28 9.85 1.92
C CYS A 112 -6.38 10.76 1.33
N PRO A 113 -7.04 11.61 2.16
CA PRO A 113 -8.07 12.53 1.67
C PRO A 113 -7.57 13.47 0.57
N GLU A 114 -6.32 13.90 0.69
CA GLU A 114 -5.61 14.66 -0.33
C GLU A 114 -4.56 13.78 -0.97
N ASN A 115 -4.65 13.60 -2.28
CA ASN A 115 -3.69 12.85 -3.07
C ASN A 115 -3.58 13.44 -4.48
N SER A 116 -2.50 13.14 -5.16
CA SER A 116 -2.20 13.61 -6.52
C SER A 116 -2.35 12.53 -7.59
N PHE A 117 -2.81 11.32 -7.22
CA PHE A 117 -2.86 10.17 -8.10
C PHE A 117 -4.21 9.44 -8.02
N ASP A 118 -4.56 8.72 -9.08
CA ASP A 118 -5.74 7.86 -9.15
C ASP A 118 -5.34 6.45 -9.60
N ILE A 119 -6.07 5.44 -9.11
CA ILE A 119 -6.03 4.08 -9.68
C ILE A 119 -7.19 3.91 -10.65
N THR A 120 -6.90 3.61 -11.92
CA THR A 120 -7.91 3.60 -12.98
C THR A 120 -8.77 2.34 -13.00
N SER A 121 -8.19 1.17 -12.78
CA SER A 121 -8.87 -0.12 -12.95
C SER A 121 -9.79 -0.50 -11.78
N TYR A 122 -9.58 0.09 -10.61
CA TYR A 122 -10.28 -0.29 -9.38
C TYR A 122 -11.69 0.30 -9.23
N GLN A 123 -12.08 1.27 -10.04
CA GLN A 123 -13.36 1.98 -9.85
C GLN A 123 -14.59 1.26 -10.43
N THR A 124 -14.41 0.23 -11.23
CA THR A 124 -15.53 -0.52 -11.79
C THR A 124 -15.79 -1.79 -10.98
N LYS A 125 -16.73 -1.72 -10.06
CA LYS A 125 -17.24 -2.85 -9.24
C LYS A 125 -17.78 -4.05 -10.02
N ALA A 126 -17.63 -4.12 -11.32
CA ALA A 126 -18.33 -5.08 -12.18
C ALA A 126 -17.44 -6.15 -12.81
N SER A 127 -16.13 -6.08 -12.68
CA SER A 127 -15.23 -7.11 -13.26
C SER A 127 -14.11 -7.45 -12.28
N ALA A 128 -13.81 -8.73 -12.16
CA ALA A 128 -12.64 -9.19 -11.45
C ALA A 128 -11.41 -8.52 -12.07
N THR A 129 -10.82 -7.57 -11.34
CA THR A 129 -9.63 -6.87 -11.78
C THR A 129 -8.45 -7.82 -11.63
N HIS A 130 -7.69 -8.00 -12.70
CA HIS A 130 -6.43 -8.72 -12.67
C HIS A 130 -5.31 -7.75 -12.27
N ILE A 131 -4.26 -8.26 -11.62
CA ILE A 131 -3.11 -7.44 -11.20
C ILE A 131 -2.52 -6.64 -12.35
N ASN A 132 -2.41 -7.24 -13.55
CA ASN A 132 -1.88 -6.59 -14.75
C ASN A 132 -2.74 -5.42 -15.28
N ASP A 133 -3.95 -5.25 -14.75
CA ASP A 133 -4.82 -4.13 -15.09
C ASP A 133 -4.62 -2.92 -14.14
N MET A 134 -3.76 -3.07 -13.14
CA MET A 134 -3.52 -2.03 -12.15
C MET A 134 -2.61 -0.94 -12.71
N GLU A 135 -3.14 0.27 -12.78
CA GLU A 135 -2.38 1.46 -13.16
C GLU A 135 -2.63 2.59 -12.17
N VAL A 136 -1.56 3.29 -11.82
CA VAL A 136 -1.61 4.52 -11.03
C VAL A 136 -1.28 5.69 -11.92
N ASN A 137 -2.21 6.66 -11.98
CA ASN A 137 -2.13 7.80 -12.88
C ASN A 137 -2.02 9.10 -12.10
N LEU A 138 -1.08 9.95 -12.49
CA LEU A 138 -0.98 11.32 -12.01
C LEU A 138 -2.20 12.12 -12.45
N ARG A 139 -2.82 12.82 -11.52
CA ARG A 139 -3.85 13.82 -11.83
C ARG A 139 -3.19 15.07 -12.41
N HIS A 140 -3.47 15.37 -13.65
CA HIS A 140 -2.97 16.55 -14.33
C HIS A 140 -4.07 17.23 -15.11
N ASN A 141 -3.88 18.50 -15.46
CA ASN A 141 -4.76 19.23 -16.36
C ASN A 141 -4.03 19.47 -17.69
N ASP A 142 -4.50 18.82 -18.74
CA ASP A 142 -3.91 18.94 -20.10
C ASP A 142 -2.38 18.74 -20.09
N PHE A 143 -1.94 17.64 -19.49
CA PHE A 143 -0.51 17.28 -19.33
C PHE A 143 0.33 18.36 -18.65
N LYS A 144 -0.25 19.12 -17.70
CA LYS A 144 0.44 20.10 -16.88
C LYS A 144 0.23 19.84 -15.40
N SER A 145 1.30 20.00 -14.62
CA SER A 145 1.31 19.89 -13.17
C SER A 145 2.11 21.05 -12.60
N ASP A 146 1.44 21.97 -11.91
CA ASP A 146 1.96 23.19 -11.32
C ASP A 146 1.80 23.26 -9.80
N LYS A 147 1.51 22.10 -9.18
CA LYS A 147 1.28 21.98 -7.74
C LYS A 147 2.30 21.08 -7.09
N LYS A 148 2.52 21.27 -5.80
CA LYS A 148 3.26 20.30 -4.99
C LYS A 148 2.48 18.99 -4.97
N LEU A 149 3.11 17.91 -5.41
CA LEU A 149 2.50 16.58 -5.39
C LEU A 149 2.49 16.02 -3.97
N HIS A 150 1.41 15.34 -3.63
CA HIS A 150 1.35 14.50 -2.45
C HIS A 150 2.21 13.25 -2.67
N ASP A 151 2.87 12.80 -1.63
CA ASP A 151 3.79 11.67 -1.72
C ASP A 151 3.04 10.38 -2.09
N LEU A 152 3.61 9.67 -3.05
CA LEU A 152 3.17 8.33 -3.46
C LEU A 152 4.27 7.33 -3.17
N PHE A 153 3.91 6.24 -2.49
CA PHE A 153 4.79 5.12 -2.21
C PHE A 153 4.23 3.85 -2.86
N TYR A 154 5.11 3.00 -3.31
CA TYR A 154 4.81 1.71 -3.93
C TYR A 154 5.61 0.61 -3.26
N GLY A 155 5.02 -0.57 -3.12
CA GLY A 155 5.69 -1.79 -2.72
C GLY A 155 4.91 -3.02 -3.15
N VAL A 156 5.61 -4.12 -3.38
CA VAL A 156 5.04 -5.40 -3.76
C VAL A 156 5.74 -6.51 -2.97
N GLU A 157 4.98 -7.52 -2.53
CA GLU A 157 5.48 -8.68 -1.81
C GLU A 157 4.68 -9.92 -2.18
N GLU A 158 5.36 -11.05 -2.38
CA GLU A 158 4.72 -12.35 -2.57
C GLU A 158 4.74 -13.13 -1.27
N VAL A 159 3.59 -13.63 -0.85
CA VAL A 159 3.45 -14.33 0.42
C VAL A 159 2.73 -15.67 0.25
N GLU A 160 3.16 -16.67 1.00
CA GLU A 160 2.47 -17.95 1.10
C GLU A 160 1.85 -18.11 2.49
N VAL A 161 0.52 -18.20 2.54
CA VAL A 161 -0.24 -18.48 3.75
C VAL A 161 -0.39 -19.99 3.90
N PRO A 162 0.19 -20.61 4.94
CA PRO A 162 0.13 -22.06 5.15
C PRO A 162 -1.26 -22.52 5.63
N ARG A 163 -1.53 -23.81 5.53
CA ARG A 163 -2.75 -24.45 6.07
C ARG A 163 -2.73 -24.60 7.60
N ARG A 164 -2.11 -23.66 8.30
CA ARG A 164 -2.04 -23.63 9.76
C ARG A 164 -2.77 -22.41 10.27
N ASP A 165 -3.27 -22.48 11.50
CA ASP A 165 -4.00 -21.40 12.15
C ASP A 165 -3.02 -20.40 12.76
N GLU A 166 -2.33 -19.67 11.88
CA GLU A 166 -1.35 -18.66 12.27
C GLU A 166 -1.27 -17.55 11.24
N TYR A 167 -0.88 -16.35 11.69
CA TYR A 167 -0.50 -15.26 10.80
C TYR A 167 0.98 -15.34 10.45
N VAL A 168 1.27 -15.44 9.17
CA VAL A 168 2.65 -15.32 8.65
C VAL A 168 3.11 -13.89 8.85
N LYS A 169 4.28 -13.70 9.46
CA LYS A 169 4.89 -12.38 9.60
C LYS A 169 5.73 -12.07 8.38
N ASP A 170 5.42 -10.97 7.73
CA ASP A 170 6.16 -10.51 6.57
C ASP A 170 6.43 -9.01 6.61
N THR A 171 7.31 -8.54 5.72
CA THR A 171 7.70 -7.13 5.62
C THR A 171 7.69 -6.69 4.17
N LEU A 172 6.79 -5.77 3.84
CA LEU A 172 6.68 -5.16 2.52
C LEU A 172 7.57 -3.91 2.46
N TYR A 173 8.53 -3.93 1.54
CA TYR A 173 9.44 -2.81 1.32
C TYR A 173 8.85 -1.83 0.32
N MET A 174 8.88 -0.55 0.68
CA MET A 174 8.31 0.52 -0.13
C MET A 174 9.38 1.44 -0.70
N MET A 175 9.09 1.99 -1.87
CA MET A 175 9.85 3.07 -2.48
C MET A 175 8.95 4.27 -2.75
N LYS A 176 9.52 5.46 -2.75
CA LYS A 176 8.81 6.69 -3.06
C LYS A 176 8.82 6.96 -4.57
N ASN A 177 7.65 7.27 -5.13
CA ASN A 177 7.44 7.54 -6.56
C ASN A 177 7.29 9.04 -6.88
N THR A 178 7.39 9.92 -5.90
CA THR A 178 7.34 11.36 -6.10
C THR A 178 8.65 12.01 -5.74
N ASN A 179 9.04 13.02 -6.49
CA ASN A 179 10.26 13.78 -6.26
C ASN A 179 9.92 15.24 -5.97
N ASN A 180 10.64 15.84 -5.02
CA ASN A 180 10.66 17.27 -4.81
C ASN A 180 12.04 17.79 -5.24
N ILE A 181 12.06 18.70 -6.17
CA ILE A 181 13.26 19.21 -6.81
C ILE A 181 13.34 20.70 -6.54
N ARG A 182 14.46 21.16 -5.99
CA ARG A 182 14.78 22.58 -5.84
C ARG A 182 15.90 22.94 -6.80
N LEU A 183 15.59 23.79 -7.75
CA LEU A 183 16.56 24.40 -8.66
C LEU A 183 17.04 25.73 -8.06
N VAL A 184 18.34 25.96 -8.10
CA VAL A 184 18.95 27.21 -7.62
C VAL A 184 19.88 27.72 -8.70
N LEU A 185 19.64 28.94 -9.17
CA LEU A 185 20.47 29.64 -10.14
C LEU A 185 21.28 30.72 -9.45
N GLN A 186 22.59 30.71 -9.69
CA GLN A 186 23.53 31.71 -9.20
C GLN A 186 24.38 32.23 -10.35
N GLN A 187 24.58 33.53 -10.43
CA GLN A 187 25.53 34.13 -11.38
C GLN A 187 26.98 33.90 -10.92
N ALA A 188 27.82 33.45 -11.85
CA ALA A 188 29.25 33.22 -11.58
C ALA A 188 30.01 34.49 -11.23
N ASN A 189 29.51 35.65 -11.63
CA ASN A 189 30.11 36.97 -11.33
C ASN A 189 29.63 37.56 -9.99
N GLY A 190 28.84 36.80 -9.20
CA GLY A 190 28.35 37.25 -7.90
C GLY A 190 27.25 38.33 -7.95
N LYS A 191 26.63 38.56 -9.09
CA LYS A 191 25.50 39.50 -9.17
C LYS A 191 24.20 38.77 -8.78
N SER A 192 23.23 39.56 -8.28
CA SER A 192 21.87 39.06 -7.97
C SER A 192 21.14 38.63 -9.24
N LEU A 193 20.27 37.61 -9.05
CA LEU A 193 19.30 37.14 -10.05
C LEU A 193 17.89 37.36 -9.53
N GLU A 194 16.99 37.67 -10.43
CA GLU A 194 15.56 37.75 -10.17
C GLU A 194 14.90 36.47 -10.72
N ALA A 195 14.01 35.85 -9.93
CA ALA A 195 13.36 34.57 -10.31
C ALA A 195 12.44 34.77 -11.52
N ASP A 196 11.85 35.95 -11.67
CA ASP A 196 10.93 36.29 -12.76
C ASP A 196 11.61 36.37 -14.13
N ASP A 197 12.95 36.46 -14.18
CA ASP A 197 13.72 36.43 -15.44
C ASP A 197 13.81 34.99 -16.04
N PHE A 198 13.34 33.98 -15.33
CA PHE A 198 13.52 32.57 -15.70
C PHE A 198 12.20 31.84 -15.76
N VAL A 199 12.12 30.89 -16.70
CA VAL A 199 11.06 29.87 -16.77
C VAL A 199 11.67 28.52 -16.45
N PHE A 200 11.14 27.88 -15.41
CA PHE A 200 11.61 26.56 -14.97
C PHE A 200 10.56 25.51 -15.33
N THR A 201 10.94 24.49 -16.06
CA THR A 201 10.08 23.37 -16.40
C THR A 201 10.86 22.07 -16.41
N ILE A 202 10.18 20.97 -16.02
CA ILE A 202 10.63 19.60 -16.26
C ILE A 202 9.55 18.93 -17.11
N THR A 203 9.94 18.22 -18.15
CA THR A 203 9.00 17.53 -19.02
C THR A 203 9.42 16.07 -19.11
N ASP A 204 8.48 15.14 -18.84
CA ASP A 204 8.73 13.71 -18.88
C ASP A 204 7.43 12.95 -19.17
N ASP A 205 7.54 11.74 -19.74
CA ASP A 205 6.41 10.83 -20.00
C ASP A 205 6.26 9.83 -18.84
N ASN A 206 5.92 10.33 -17.67
CA ASN A 206 5.90 9.59 -16.40
C ASN A 206 4.59 9.75 -15.63
N SER A 207 3.49 10.01 -16.32
CA SER A 207 2.18 10.22 -15.68
C SER A 207 1.49 8.93 -15.24
N CYS A 208 1.90 7.78 -15.74
CA CYS A 208 1.29 6.49 -15.46
C CYS A 208 2.34 5.46 -15.05
N MET A 209 2.02 4.63 -14.06
CA MET A 209 2.83 3.49 -13.62
C MET A 209 1.94 2.26 -13.55
N ASP A 210 2.45 1.11 -14.04
CA ASP A 210 1.77 -0.17 -13.97
C ASP A 210 1.97 -0.89 -12.61
N GLU A 211 1.47 -2.12 -12.52
CA GLU A 211 1.56 -2.96 -11.32
C GLU A 211 2.99 -3.32 -10.92
N THR A 212 3.93 -3.28 -11.85
CA THR A 212 5.35 -3.50 -11.58
C THR A 212 6.09 -2.23 -11.20
N ASN A 213 5.36 -1.12 -11.13
CA ASN A 213 5.90 0.23 -10.96
C ASN A 213 6.75 0.71 -12.15
N ALA A 214 6.60 0.12 -13.31
CA ALA A 214 7.20 0.62 -14.54
C ALA A 214 6.39 1.79 -15.11
N VAL A 215 7.09 2.77 -15.68
CA VAL A 215 6.44 3.90 -16.32
C VAL A 215 5.79 3.44 -17.63
N VAL A 216 4.51 3.75 -17.78
CA VAL A 216 3.74 3.51 -19.01
C VAL A 216 3.57 4.83 -19.76
N SER A 217 4.00 4.86 -21.01
CA SER A 217 3.90 6.05 -21.87
C SER A 217 2.43 6.43 -22.09
N ARG A 218 2.04 7.63 -21.63
CA ARG A 218 0.70 8.21 -21.81
C ARG A 218 0.74 9.62 -22.39
N GLY A 219 1.91 10.16 -22.60
CA GLY A 219 2.18 11.51 -23.11
C GLY A 219 3.00 12.35 -22.14
N MET A 220 3.66 13.33 -22.72
CA MET A 220 4.61 14.19 -22.01
C MET A 220 3.89 15.14 -21.05
N VAL A 221 4.18 15.04 -19.74
CA VAL A 221 3.72 15.98 -18.71
C VAL A 221 4.76 17.07 -18.51
N THR A 222 4.32 18.31 -18.46
CA THR A 222 5.15 19.46 -18.11
C THR A 222 4.89 19.83 -16.65
N TYR A 223 5.91 19.71 -15.84
CA TYR A 223 5.93 20.13 -14.44
C TYR A 223 6.46 21.55 -14.36
N SER A 224 5.69 22.45 -13.75
CA SER A 224 6.07 23.81 -13.45
C SER A 224 6.26 24.01 -11.94
N PRO A 225 7.02 25.03 -11.51
CA PRO A 225 7.18 25.30 -10.09
C PRO A 225 5.85 25.57 -9.39
N TRP A 226 5.70 24.99 -8.21
CA TRP A 226 4.65 25.38 -7.27
C TRP A 226 5.07 26.59 -6.42
N THR A 227 6.37 26.93 -6.41
CA THR A 227 6.90 28.19 -5.85
C THR A 227 8.21 28.58 -6.54
N THR A 228 8.42 29.88 -6.71
CA THR A 228 9.65 30.52 -7.15
C THR A 228 9.97 31.67 -6.21
N GLY A 229 11.21 32.12 -6.19
CA GLY A 229 11.62 33.28 -5.41
C GLY A 229 13.12 33.51 -5.40
N GLU A 230 13.56 34.47 -4.60
CA GLU A 230 14.96 34.77 -4.35
C GLU A 230 15.36 34.43 -2.92
N ALA A 231 16.62 34.04 -2.75
CA ALA A 231 17.24 33.83 -1.45
C ALA A 231 18.57 34.55 -1.35
N ALA A 232 18.78 35.31 -0.28
CA ALA A 232 20.05 35.96 -0.03
C ALA A 232 21.13 34.93 0.28
N VAL A 233 22.27 35.01 -0.39
CA VAL A 233 23.41 34.10 -0.23
C VAL A 233 24.68 34.79 0.29
N GLY A 234 24.65 36.12 0.45
CA GLY A 234 25.77 36.91 0.93
C GLY A 234 25.61 38.40 0.59
N THR A 235 26.70 39.11 0.64
CA THR A 235 26.79 40.52 0.23
C THR A 235 27.87 40.69 -0.84
N ALA A 236 27.75 41.72 -1.66
CA ALA A 236 28.75 42.09 -2.64
C ALA A 236 30.06 42.56 -1.97
N GLU A 237 31.07 42.87 -2.77
CA GLU A 237 32.38 43.33 -2.28
C GLU A 237 32.29 44.63 -1.45
N ASP A 238 31.22 45.42 -1.61
CA ASP A 238 30.93 46.60 -0.82
C ASP A 238 30.50 46.29 0.62
N GLY A 239 30.17 45.01 0.91
CA GLY A 239 29.73 44.51 2.21
C GLY A 239 28.30 44.92 2.60
N GLU A 240 27.59 45.66 1.76
CA GLU A 240 26.26 46.21 2.02
C GLU A 240 25.18 45.68 1.05
N THR A 241 25.54 45.49 -0.22
CA THR A 241 24.57 45.05 -1.25
C THR A 241 24.31 43.58 -1.15
N PRO A 242 23.07 43.09 -0.84
CA PRO A 242 22.76 41.67 -0.82
C PRO A 242 22.92 41.04 -2.21
N ILE A 243 23.52 39.87 -2.25
CA ILE A 243 23.52 38.99 -3.43
C ILE A 243 22.41 37.97 -3.27
N SER A 244 21.53 37.82 -4.25
CA SER A 244 20.48 36.83 -4.25
C SER A 244 20.65 35.81 -5.37
N VAL A 245 20.19 34.59 -5.10
CA VAL A 245 20.01 33.53 -6.06
C VAL A 245 18.54 33.38 -6.38
N ALA A 246 18.22 33.07 -7.62
CA ALA A 246 16.86 32.67 -7.99
C ALA A 246 16.65 31.19 -7.69
N PHE A 247 15.50 30.82 -7.16
CA PHE A 247 15.15 29.41 -6.96
C PHE A 247 13.75 29.08 -7.47
N ALA A 248 13.55 27.79 -7.78
CA ALA A 248 12.28 27.20 -8.10
C ALA A 248 12.13 25.83 -7.42
N GLU A 249 10.95 25.54 -6.88
CA GLU A 249 10.61 24.24 -6.34
C GLU A 249 9.51 23.59 -7.18
N LEU A 250 9.82 22.38 -7.68
CA LEU A 250 8.94 21.57 -8.51
C LEU A 250 8.71 20.23 -7.84
N SER A 251 7.59 19.60 -8.15
CA SER A 251 7.35 18.20 -7.82
C SER A 251 7.09 17.42 -9.08
N THR A 252 7.66 16.22 -9.19
CA THR A 252 7.45 15.31 -10.32
C THR A 252 6.96 13.96 -9.83
N SER A 253 6.29 13.23 -10.70
CA SER A 253 6.14 11.79 -10.57
C SER A 253 7.52 11.12 -10.70
N ARG A 254 7.56 9.79 -10.70
CA ARG A 254 8.79 9.01 -10.81
C ARG A 254 9.61 9.46 -12.04
N LEU A 255 10.87 9.78 -11.84
CA LEU A 255 11.86 10.11 -12.88
C LEU A 255 12.71 8.89 -13.20
#